data_5e5c99109fb378c6e9fcc15216921f19
#
_entry.id   5e5c99109fb378c6e9fcc15216921f19
#
_cell.length_a   1.000
_cell.length_b   1.000
_cell.length_c   1.000
_cell.angle_alpha   90.00
_cell.angle_beta   90.00
_cell.angle_gamma   90.00
#
_symmetry.space_group_name_H-M   'P 1'
#
loop_
_entity.id
_entity.type
_entity.pdbx_description
1 polymer ?
#
loop_
_entity_poly.entity_id
_entity_poly.type
_entity_poly.pdbx_seq_one_letter_code
_entity_poly.pdbx_strand_id
1 'polypeptide(L)'
;RIWKSVKKVIPLILILQLFYAILIPPAIGNPLTTYWMWIRLLFIGLTSFYSGHLWYLTALLLGLVCFSIYLKCFRGRGIPLLFSLILVWAVLDPFRHLLFGQEQSIFAFSFVARAIPFLAVGYYIHANEQILLRYRWENIYFILLILMGIEMLLWGYLDNWDSFPSLINLLPLRFSLFMLFLSHKNFGQGTWLEVIGEKYSGNIYYFHMAVIFGWTQLNSHSPLLSKIYDYGGALIVTLISLGIAWVVVKVQDKLGYRILK
;
A
#
# COMPACT_ATOMS: atom_id res chain seq x y z
N ARG A 1 -13.81 -16.01 -7.63
CA ARG A 1 -12.36 -15.72 -7.39
C ARG A 1 -12.13 -14.86 -6.14
N ILE A 2 -12.87 -13.77 -5.91
CA ILE A 2 -12.69 -12.83 -4.78
C ILE A 2 -12.79 -13.53 -3.42
N TRP A 3 -13.75 -14.44 -3.20
CA TRP A 3 -13.87 -15.19 -1.95
C TRP A 3 -12.65 -16.07 -1.63
N LYS A 4 -11.92 -16.54 -2.64
CA LYS A 4 -10.64 -17.23 -2.41
C LYS A 4 -9.59 -16.29 -1.83
N SER A 5 -9.55 -15.04 -2.30
CA SER A 5 -8.66 -14.00 -1.77
C SER A 5 -9.05 -13.61 -0.34
N VAL A 6 -10.34 -13.42 -0.06
CA VAL A 6 -10.85 -13.14 1.29
C VAL A 6 -10.42 -14.22 2.29
N LYS A 7 -10.61 -15.52 1.94
CA LYS A 7 -10.22 -16.65 2.78
C LYS A 7 -8.71 -16.74 3.03
N LYS A 8 -7.87 -16.21 2.14
CA LYS A 8 -6.41 -16.13 2.34
C LYS A 8 -6.01 -14.95 3.22
N VAL A 9 -6.66 -13.81 3.05
CA VAL A 9 -6.29 -12.57 3.75
C VAL A 9 -6.66 -12.62 5.24
N ILE A 10 -7.76 -13.27 5.61
CA ILE A 10 -8.20 -13.36 7.01
C ILE A 10 -7.13 -14.00 7.93
N PRO A 11 -6.67 -15.25 7.68
CA PRO A 11 -5.66 -15.87 8.54
C PRO A 11 -4.34 -15.11 8.52
N LEU A 12 -3.98 -14.51 7.40
CA LEU A 12 -2.80 -13.66 7.29
C LEU A 12 -2.88 -12.46 8.24
N ILE A 13 -4.00 -11.75 8.26
CA ILE A 13 -4.22 -10.63 9.18
C ILE A 13 -4.09 -11.10 10.64
N LEU A 14 -4.74 -12.21 10.99
CA LEU A 14 -4.72 -12.72 12.38
C LEU A 14 -3.30 -13.09 12.82
N ILE A 15 -2.53 -13.78 11.99
CA ILE A 15 -1.15 -14.16 12.29
C ILE A 15 -0.26 -12.92 12.45
N LEU A 16 -0.35 -11.97 11.54
CA LEU A 16 0.44 -10.75 11.62
C LEU A 16 0.05 -9.87 12.80
N GLN A 17 -1.24 -9.78 13.14
CA GLN A 17 -1.70 -9.08 14.33
C GLN A 17 -1.14 -9.71 15.61
N LEU A 18 -1.17 -11.04 15.70
CA LEU A 18 -0.58 -11.76 16.84
C LEU A 18 0.94 -11.55 16.92
N PHE A 19 1.63 -11.63 15.78
CA PHE A 19 3.08 -11.38 15.70
C PHE A 19 3.43 -9.99 16.21
N TYR A 20 2.74 -8.94 15.74
CA TYR A 20 2.99 -7.57 16.17
C TYR A 20 2.51 -7.28 17.60
N ALA A 21 1.50 -7.97 18.09
CA ALA A 21 1.08 -7.88 19.49
C ALA A 21 2.15 -8.37 20.47
N ILE A 22 2.91 -9.39 20.05
CA ILE A 22 4.04 -9.92 20.84
C ILE A 22 5.25 -8.99 20.72
N LEU A 23 5.53 -8.49 19.51
CA LEU A 23 6.72 -7.67 19.24
C LEU A 23 6.61 -6.26 19.81
N ILE A 24 5.43 -5.66 19.71
CA ILE A 24 5.16 -4.27 20.13
C ILE A 24 4.01 -4.32 21.14
N PRO A 25 4.31 -4.51 22.43
CA PRO A 25 3.27 -4.54 23.45
C PRO A 25 2.49 -3.23 23.42
N PRO A 26 1.14 -3.27 23.54
CA PRO A 26 0.32 -2.07 23.55
C PRO A 26 0.74 -1.18 24.71
N ALA A 27 0.79 0.12 24.48
CA ALA A 27 0.84 1.09 25.57
C ALA A 27 -0.44 0.93 26.38
N ILE A 28 -0.36 0.20 27.50
CA ILE A 28 -1.48 -0.06 28.38
C ILE A 28 -1.86 1.29 29.01
N GLY A 29 -3.03 1.82 28.73
CA GLY A 29 -3.42 2.98 29.49
C GLY A 29 -4.68 3.75 29.11
N ASN A 30 -5.37 3.51 27.99
CA ASN A 30 -6.57 4.30 27.72
C ASN A 30 -7.72 3.46 27.11
N PRO A 31 -8.80 3.14 27.89
CA PRO A 31 -9.95 2.40 27.37
C PRO A 31 -10.70 3.14 26.26
N LEU A 32 -10.59 4.45 26.16
CA LEU A 32 -11.15 5.24 25.06
C LEU A 32 -10.42 5.00 23.75
N THR A 33 -9.10 4.76 23.78
CA THR A 33 -8.36 4.38 22.58
C THR A 33 -8.84 3.04 22.04
N THR A 34 -9.18 2.10 22.90
CA THR A 34 -9.68 0.77 22.53
C THR A 34 -11.04 0.87 21.82
N TYR A 35 -11.97 1.66 22.33
CA TYR A 35 -13.30 1.86 21.72
C TYR A 35 -13.19 2.53 20.33
N TRP A 36 -12.40 3.59 20.21
CA TRP A 36 -12.15 4.26 18.94
C TRP A 36 -11.38 3.37 17.96
N MET A 37 -10.49 2.52 18.44
CA MET A 37 -9.79 1.53 17.62
C MET A 37 -10.77 0.52 17.02
N TRP A 38 -11.76 0.04 17.77
CA TRP A 38 -12.80 -0.86 17.26
C TRP A 38 -13.69 -0.17 16.22
N ILE A 39 -14.08 1.07 16.45
CA ILE A 39 -14.84 1.85 15.47
C ILE A 39 -14.00 2.04 14.19
N ARG A 40 -12.73 2.40 14.31
CA ARG A 40 -11.82 2.53 13.18
C ARG A 40 -11.64 1.21 12.43
N LEU A 41 -11.51 0.11 13.13
CA LEU A 41 -11.41 -1.22 12.54
C LEU A 41 -12.67 -1.59 11.75
N LEU A 42 -13.84 -1.42 12.34
CA LEU A 42 -15.12 -1.85 11.77
C LEU A 42 -15.63 -0.93 10.65
N PHE A 43 -15.49 0.39 10.81
CA PHE A 43 -16.09 1.35 9.86
C PHE A 43 -15.11 1.93 8.86
N ILE A 44 -13.83 1.97 9.18
CA ILE A 44 -12.83 2.64 8.36
C ILE A 44 -11.81 1.64 7.79
N GLY A 45 -11.74 0.44 8.37
CA GLY A 45 -10.73 -0.56 7.97
C GLY A 45 -9.31 -0.16 8.33
N LEU A 46 -9.16 0.72 9.32
CA LEU A 46 -7.97 1.53 9.51
C LEU A 46 -6.97 0.97 10.49
N THR A 47 -7.16 -0.15 11.16
CA THR A 47 -6.15 -0.45 12.16
C THR A 47 -5.78 -1.91 12.27
N SER A 48 -4.51 -2.15 12.11
CA SER A 48 -3.85 -3.08 12.96
C SER A 48 -3.73 -2.41 14.35
N PHE A 49 -4.15 -3.09 15.41
CA PHE A 49 -4.02 -2.60 16.78
C PHE A 49 -2.57 -2.31 17.18
N TYR A 50 -1.62 -2.99 16.53
CA TYR A 50 -0.22 -3.02 16.91
C TYR A 50 0.72 -2.54 15.81
N SER A 51 0.24 -2.38 14.57
CA SER A 51 1.10 -2.00 13.47
C SER A 51 0.33 -1.21 12.41
N GLY A 52 0.58 0.09 12.37
CA GLY A 52 -0.08 1.02 11.47
C GLY A 52 0.06 0.65 9.98
N HIS A 53 1.17 0.01 9.58
CA HIS A 53 1.41 -0.35 8.19
C HIS A 53 0.50 -1.50 7.67
N LEU A 54 -0.06 -2.33 8.56
CA LEU A 54 -0.99 -3.41 8.17
C LEU A 54 -2.39 -2.91 7.81
N TRP A 55 -2.65 -1.59 7.92
CA TRP A 55 -3.93 -0.98 7.53
C TRP A 55 -4.37 -1.41 6.13
N TYR A 56 -3.41 -1.60 5.22
CA TYR A 56 -3.69 -2.00 3.85
C TYR A 56 -4.38 -3.37 3.75
N LEU A 57 -3.99 -4.34 4.59
CA LEU A 57 -4.60 -5.68 4.57
C LEU A 57 -6.06 -5.65 5.04
N THR A 58 -6.36 -4.88 6.10
CA THR A 58 -7.73 -4.72 6.59
C THR A 58 -8.58 -3.91 5.60
N ALA A 59 -8.03 -2.85 5.03
CA ALA A 59 -8.69 -2.09 3.99
C ALA A 59 -8.93 -2.93 2.73
N LEU A 60 -7.97 -3.76 2.33
CA LEU A 60 -8.12 -4.69 1.21
C LEU A 60 -9.23 -5.72 1.48
N LEU A 61 -9.26 -6.32 2.68
CA LEU A 61 -10.29 -7.29 3.06
C LEU A 61 -11.70 -6.68 2.96
N LEU A 62 -11.90 -5.53 3.60
CA LEU A 62 -13.20 -4.83 3.57
C LEU A 62 -13.55 -4.36 2.15
N GLY A 63 -12.57 -3.83 1.43
CA GLY A 63 -12.73 -3.44 0.03
C GLY A 63 -13.14 -4.61 -0.86
N LEU A 64 -12.52 -5.78 -0.72
CA LEU A 64 -12.88 -6.99 -1.46
C LEU A 64 -14.32 -7.46 -1.15
N VAL A 65 -14.71 -7.42 0.12
CA VAL A 65 -16.08 -7.79 0.53
C VAL A 65 -17.09 -6.81 -0.07
N CYS A 66 -16.90 -5.51 0.15
CA CYS A 66 -17.80 -4.46 -0.38
C CYS A 66 -17.86 -4.48 -1.90
N PHE A 67 -16.72 -4.61 -2.57
CA PHE A 67 -16.65 -4.67 -4.03
C PHE A 67 -17.32 -5.93 -4.59
N SER A 68 -17.22 -7.07 -3.88
CA SER A 68 -17.94 -8.29 -4.24
C SER A 68 -19.45 -8.12 -4.18
N ILE A 69 -19.95 -7.48 -3.11
CA ILE A 69 -21.37 -7.16 -2.94
C ILE A 69 -21.82 -6.22 -4.06
N TYR A 70 -21.04 -5.15 -4.31
CA TYR A 70 -21.31 -4.21 -5.39
C TYR A 70 -21.43 -4.92 -6.76
N LEU A 71 -20.47 -5.77 -7.13
CA LEU A 71 -20.50 -6.51 -8.39
C LEU A 71 -21.72 -7.45 -8.48
N LYS A 72 -22.09 -8.07 -7.36
CA LYS A 72 -23.27 -8.94 -7.30
C LYS A 72 -24.58 -8.16 -7.48
N CYS A 73 -24.70 -7.00 -6.83
CA CYS A 73 -25.92 -6.18 -6.87
C CYS A 73 -26.06 -5.39 -8.17
N PHE A 74 -24.98 -4.80 -8.65
CA PHE A 74 -25.01 -3.86 -9.78
C PHE A 74 -24.40 -4.42 -11.07
N ARG A 75 -23.87 -5.64 -11.04
CA ARG A 75 -23.24 -6.31 -12.21
C ARG A 75 -22.15 -5.46 -12.89
N GLY A 76 -21.44 -4.63 -12.12
CA GLY A 76 -20.41 -3.72 -12.63
C GLY A 76 -20.94 -2.43 -13.29
N ARG A 77 -22.25 -2.21 -13.29
CA ARG A 77 -22.83 -0.94 -13.77
C ARG A 77 -22.40 0.20 -12.86
N GLY A 78 -22.04 1.35 -13.44
CA GLY A 78 -21.60 2.52 -12.68
C GLY A 78 -20.13 2.51 -12.24
N ILE A 79 -19.33 1.51 -12.62
CA ILE A 79 -17.87 1.52 -12.36
C ILE A 79 -17.19 2.78 -12.90
N PRO A 80 -17.49 3.28 -14.13
CA PRO A 80 -16.90 4.53 -14.59
C PRO A 80 -17.25 5.73 -13.69
N LEU A 81 -18.50 5.80 -13.20
CA LEU A 81 -18.92 6.84 -12.26
C LEU A 81 -18.19 6.71 -10.92
N LEU A 82 -18.09 5.51 -10.38
CA LEU A 82 -17.34 5.24 -9.17
C LEU A 82 -15.87 5.63 -9.33
N PHE A 83 -15.27 5.30 -10.46
CA PHE A 83 -13.91 5.68 -10.81
C PHE A 83 -13.74 7.20 -10.88
N SER A 84 -14.67 7.92 -11.52
CA SER A 84 -14.63 9.37 -11.62
C SER A 84 -14.75 10.05 -10.23
N LEU A 85 -15.66 9.58 -9.39
CA LEU A 85 -15.81 10.10 -8.02
C LEU A 85 -14.54 9.92 -7.19
N ILE A 86 -13.89 8.79 -7.37
CA ILE A 86 -12.65 8.45 -6.67
C ILE A 86 -11.49 9.28 -7.19
N LEU A 87 -11.41 9.50 -8.51
CA LEU A 87 -10.40 10.36 -9.11
C LEU A 87 -10.55 11.79 -8.58
N VAL A 88 -11.77 12.32 -8.56
CA VAL A 88 -12.07 13.63 -7.97
C VAL A 88 -11.65 13.68 -6.50
N TRP A 89 -11.99 12.65 -5.74
CA TRP A 89 -11.58 12.57 -4.33
C TRP A 89 -10.05 12.51 -4.17
N ALA A 90 -9.37 11.69 -4.96
CA ALA A 90 -7.91 11.56 -4.90
C ALA A 90 -7.18 12.85 -5.28
N VAL A 91 -7.79 13.69 -6.12
CA VAL A 91 -7.28 15.02 -6.45
C VAL A 91 -7.58 16.02 -5.34
N LEU A 92 -8.77 16.00 -4.75
CA LEU A 92 -9.18 16.95 -3.73
C LEU A 92 -8.57 16.70 -2.34
N ASP A 93 -8.32 15.42 -1.98
CA ASP A 93 -7.79 15.08 -0.65
C ASP A 93 -6.44 15.74 -0.33
N PRO A 94 -5.47 15.81 -1.27
CA PRO A 94 -4.23 16.55 -1.06
C PRO A 94 -4.42 18.05 -0.82
N PHE A 95 -5.41 18.66 -1.51
CA PHE A 95 -5.69 20.11 -1.39
C PHE A 95 -6.60 20.45 -0.22
N ARG A 96 -7.07 19.46 0.51
CA ARG A 96 -8.00 19.68 1.62
C ARG A 96 -7.40 20.56 2.71
N HIS A 97 -6.12 20.42 3.00
CA HIS A 97 -5.43 21.28 3.95
C HIS A 97 -5.48 22.75 3.51
N LEU A 98 -5.29 23.00 2.21
CA LEU A 98 -5.40 24.34 1.63
C LEU A 98 -6.84 24.86 1.61
N LEU A 99 -7.80 23.98 1.30
CA LEU A 99 -9.20 24.39 1.13
C LEU A 99 -9.93 24.51 2.47
N PHE A 100 -9.59 23.72 3.47
CA PHE A 100 -10.36 23.59 4.70
C PHE A 100 -9.54 23.74 5.99
N GLY A 101 -8.22 23.99 5.90
CA GLY A 101 -7.34 24.17 7.06
C GLY A 101 -7.27 22.98 8.02
N GLN A 102 -7.72 21.81 7.59
CA GLN A 102 -7.83 20.62 8.45
C GLN A 102 -6.69 19.63 8.22
N GLU A 103 -6.17 19.07 9.29
CA GLU A 103 -5.29 17.91 9.26
C GLU A 103 -5.93 16.71 8.53
N GLN A 104 -5.10 15.77 8.09
CA GLN A 104 -5.52 14.60 7.32
C GLN A 104 -6.74 13.90 7.94
N SER A 105 -7.82 13.79 7.17
CA SER A 105 -9.02 13.11 7.63
C SER A 105 -8.74 11.62 7.79
N ILE A 106 -9.23 11.06 8.89
CA ILE A 106 -9.29 9.62 9.12
C ILE A 106 -9.92 8.89 7.92
N PHE A 107 -10.84 9.57 7.21
CA PHE A 107 -11.50 9.04 6.02
C PHE A 107 -10.55 8.84 4.82
N ALA A 108 -9.49 9.65 4.70
CA ALA A 108 -8.47 9.50 3.65
C ALA A 108 -7.72 8.15 3.72
N PHE A 109 -7.67 7.54 4.90
CA PHE A 109 -7.08 6.22 5.12
C PHE A 109 -8.10 5.09 5.08
N SER A 110 -9.39 5.36 4.86
CA SER A 110 -10.43 4.35 4.84
C SER A 110 -10.32 3.39 3.65
N PHE A 111 -10.86 2.19 3.80
CA PHE A 111 -10.98 1.25 2.69
C PHE A 111 -11.83 1.80 1.54
N VAL A 112 -12.78 2.69 1.85
CA VAL A 112 -13.62 3.37 0.86
C VAL A 112 -12.78 4.25 -0.04
N ALA A 113 -11.88 5.06 0.55
CA ALA A 113 -11.05 5.98 -0.21
C ALA A 113 -9.84 5.31 -0.88
N ARG A 114 -9.35 4.18 -0.35
CA ARG A 114 -8.09 3.58 -0.85
C ARG A 114 -8.23 2.19 -1.45
N ALA A 115 -9.10 1.31 -0.93
CA ALA A 115 -9.20 -0.05 -1.48
C ALA A 115 -10.22 -0.15 -2.62
N ILE A 116 -11.43 0.39 -2.45
CA ILE A 116 -12.48 0.33 -3.48
C ILE A 116 -12.04 0.98 -4.80
N PRO A 117 -11.38 2.17 -4.79
CA PRO A 117 -10.84 2.78 -6.00
C PRO A 117 -9.95 1.89 -6.80
N PHE A 118 -8.92 1.37 -6.14
CA PHE A 118 -7.94 0.52 -6.82
C PHE A 118 -8.55 -0.79 -7.32
N LEU A 119 -9.53 -1.35 -6.63
CA LEU A 119 -10.30 -2.50 -7.11
C LEU A 119 -11.13 -2.15 -8.34
N ALA A 120 -11.77 -0.97 -8.36
CA ALA A 120 -12.53 -0.48 -9.51
C ALA A 120 -11.62 -0.22 -10.72
N VAL A 121 -10.44 0.40 -10.50
CA VAL A 121 -9.42 0.60 -11.52
C VAL A 121 -8.95 -0.74 -12.09
N GLY A 122 -8.59 -1.70 -11.23
CA GLY A 122 -8.17 -3.03 -11.66
C GLY A 122 -9.24 -3.75 -12.48
N TYR A 123 -10.51 -3.64 -12.07
CA TYR A 123 -11.63 -4.18 -12.82
C TYR A 123 -11.78 -3.50 -14.19
N TYR A 124 -11.71 -2.16 -14.24
CA TYR A 124 -11.81 -1.40 -15.47
C TYR A 124 -10.67 -1.74 -16.45
N ILE A 125 -9.43 -1.84 -15.95
CA ILE A 125 -8.27 -2.25 -16.75
C ILE A 125 -8.51 -3.63 -17.33
N HIS A 126 -8.93 -4.59 -16.50
CA HIS A 126 -9.20 -5.95 -16.97
C HIS A 126 -10.30 -6.01 -18.04
N ALA A 127 -11.38 -5.23 -17.86
CA ALA A 127 -12.49 -5.17 -18.82
C ALA A 127 -12.09 -4.50 -20.15
N ASN A 128 -11.11 -3.60 -20.14
CA ASN A 128 -10.69 -2.81 -21.31
C ASN A 128 -9.23 -3.06 -21.71
N GLU A 129 -8.64 -4.17 -21.29
CA GLU A 129 -7.20 -4.46 -21.48
C GLU A 129 -6.76 -4.29 -22.92
N GLN A 130 -7.51 -4.84 -23.89
CA GLN A 130 -7.17 -4.77 -25.30
C GLN A 130 -7.14 -3.34 -25.86
N ILE A 131 -8.00 -2.45 -25.36
CA ILE A 131 -8.04 -1.05 -25.77
C ILE A 131 -6.88 -0.29 -25.12
N LEU A 132 -6.67 -0.51 -23.84
CA LEU A 132 -5.64 0.18 -23.05
C LEU A 132 -4.23 -0.19 -23.52
N LEU A 133 -4.00 -1.44 -23.93
CA LEU A 133 -2.69 -1.89 -24.47
C LEU A 133 -2.35 -1.34 -25.85
N ARG A 134 -3.26 -0.63 -26.54
CA ARG A 134 -2.95 0.07 -27.80
C ARG A 134 -2.15 1.35 -27.62
N TYR A 135 -2.14 1.92 -26.42
CA TYR A 135 -1.41 3.15 -26.11
C TYR A 135 0.08 2.84 -25.85
N ARG A 136 0.93 3.78 -26.21
CA ARG A 136 2.39 3.70 -25.94
C ARG A 136 2.67 4.20 -24.53
N TRP A 137 2.55 3.31 -23.57
CA TRP A 137 2.67 3.64 -22.14
C TRP A 137 4.07 4.10 -21.74
N GLU A 138 5.10 3.71 -22.48
CA GLU A 138 6.47 4.20 -22.32
C GLU A 138 6.55 5.71 -22.45
N ASN A 139 5.96 6.24 -23.52
CA ASN A 139 5.96 7.68 -23.78
C ASN A 139 5.12 8.43 -22.72
N ILE A 140 3.95 7.89 -22.36
CA ILE A 140 3.07 8.48 -21.35
C ILE A 140 3.79 8.52 -19.99
N TYR A 141 4.41 7.42 -19.57
CA TYR A 141 5.16 7.35 -18.33
C TYR A 141 6.34 8.34 -18.30
N PHE A 142 7.10 8.41 -19.40
CA PHE A 142 8.23 9.32 -19.51
C PHE A 142 7.80 10.79 -19.46
N ILE A 143 6.72 11.17 -20.15
CA ILE A 143 6.15 12.52 -20.09
C ILE A 143 5.71 12.84 -18.65
N LEU A 144 5.03 11.92 -17.97
CA LEU A 144 4.61 12.12 -16.59
C LEU A 144 5.79 12.24 -15.62
N LEU A 145 6.89 11.53 -15.85
CA LEU A 145 8.13 11.71 -15.08
C LEU A 145 8.72 13.11 -15.24
N ILE A 146 8.77 13.62 -16.47
CA ILE A 146 9.24 14.98 -16.73
C ILE A 146 8.34 16.00 -16.05
N LEU A 147 7.01 15.86 -16.20
CA LEU A 147 6.04 16.74 -15.56
C LEU A 147 6.14 16.72 -14.03
N MET A 148 6.36 15.55 -13.45
CA MET A 148 6.61 15.40 -12.00
C MET A 148 7.91 16.15 -11.60
N GLY A 149 8.96 16.04 -12.39
CA GLY A 149 10.20 16.77 -12.15
C GLY A 149 9.99 18.29 -12.18
N ILE A 150 9.22 18.78 -13.15
CA ILE A 150 8.85 20.20 -13.25
C ILE A 150 8.00 20.63 -12.04
N GLU A 151 7.01 19.81 -11.65
CA GLU A 151 6.17 20.05 -10.47
C GLU A 151 7.04 20.15 -9.20
N MET A 152 7.99 19.24 -9.00
CA MET A 152 8.91 19.29 -7.88
C MET A 152 9.78 20.54 -7.87
N LEU A 153 10.31 20.96 -9.03
CA LEU A 153 11.10 22.19 -9.14
C LEU A 153 10.26 23.45 -8.84
N LEU A 154 9.01 23.49 -9.27
CA LEU A 154 8.09 24.60 -8.97
C LEU A 154 7.80 24.67 -7.47
N TRP A 155 7.54 23.56 -6.81
CA TRP A 155 7.33 23.54 -5.35
C TRP A 155 8.58 23.92 -4.58
N GLY A 156 9.76 23.48 -5.05
CA GLY A 156 11.03 23.90 -4.48
C GLY A 156 11.26 25.40 -4.58
N TYR A 157 10.92 25.99 -5.73
CA TYR A 157 11.02 27.44 -5.94
C TYR A 157 10.06 28.22 -5.02
N LEU A 158 8.89 27.67 -4.72
CA LEU A 158 7.89 28.28 -3.85
C LEU A 158 8.15 28.04 -2.35
N ASP A 159 9.26 27.40 -2.01
CA ASP A 159 9.67 27.08 -0.62
C ASP A 159 8.64 26.23 0.17
N ASN A 160 7.83 25.45 -0.53
CA ASN A 160 6.69 24.69 0.00
C ASN A 160 6.85 23.16 -0.19
N TRP A 161 8.06 22.62 -0.07
CA TRP A 161 8.36 21.20 -0.31
C TRP A 161 7.51 20.24 0.52
N ASP A 162 7.24 20.60 1.77
CA ASP A 162 6.55 19.73 2.72
C ASP A 162 5.02 19.81 2.66
N SER A 163 4.49 20.82 1.97
CA SER A 163 3.06 21.17 2.07
C SER A 163 2.22 20.66 0.90
N PHE A 164 2.84 20.32 -0.24
CA PHE A 164 2.08 19.96 -1.43
C PHE A 164 2.38 18.55 -1.93
N PRO A 165 1.36 17.69 -1.99
CA PRO A 165 1.50 16.39 -2.63
C PRO A 165 1.60 16.56 -4.14
N SER A 166 2.55 15.86 -4.76
CA SER A 166 2.63 15.80 -6.22
C SER A 166 1.36 15.17 -6.81
N LEU A 167 0.59 15.94 -7.56
CA LEU A 167 -0.60 15.47 -8.27
C LEU A 167 -0.26 14.41 -9.31
N ILE A 168 0.89 14.56 -9.96
CA ILE A 168 1.34 13.66 -11.01
C ILE A 168 1.76 12.32 -10.43
N ASN A 169 2.41 12.33 -9.27
CA ASN A 169 2.83 11.09 -8.60
C ASN A 169 1.66 10.31 -7.98
N LEU A 170 0.58 10.98 -7.59
CA LEU A 170 -0.51 10.32 -6.84
C LEU A 170 -1.21 9.20 -7.62
N LEU A 171 -1.68 9.47 -8.81
CA LEU A 171 -2.42 8.51 -9.62
C LEU A 171 -1.88 8.37 -11.05
N PRO A 172 -1.66 9.46 -11.82
CA PRO A 172 -1.29 9.33 -13.22
C PRO A 172 0.00 8.54 -13.43
N LEU A 173 1.04 8.86 -12.66
CA LEU A 173 2.34 8.20 -12.78
C LEU A 173 2.26 6.73 -12.36
N ARG A 174 1.59 6.42 -11.25
CA ARG A 174 1.44 5.04 -10.77
C ARG A 174 0.60 4.20 -11.71
N PHE A 175 -0.45 4.81 -12.27
CA PHE A 175 -1.29 4.15 -13.27
C PHE A 175 -0.50 3.87 -14.56
N SER A 176 0.24 4.85 -15.08
CA SER A 176 1.04 4.67 -16.28
C SER A 176 2.17 3.67 -16.08
N LEU A 177 2.81 3.64 -14.90
CA LEU A 177 3.80 2.62 -14.54
C LEU A 177 3.19 1.21 -14.53
N PHE A 178 2.01 1.06 -13.93
CA PHE A 178 1.30 -0.21 -13.93
C PHE A 178 0.97 -0.67 -15.36
N MET A 179 0.48 0.25 -16.21
CA MET A 179 0.16 -0.04 -17.60
C MET A 179 1.40 -0.33 -18.44
N LEU A 180 2.53 0.32 -18.15
CA LEU A 180 3.83 0.03 -18.77
C LEU A 180 4.25 -1.42 -18.51
N PHE A 181 4.19 -1.89 -17.26
CA PHE A 181 4.50 -3.29 -16.93
C PHE A 181 3.45 -4.26 -17.50
N LEU A 182 2.19 -3.88 -17.57
CA LEU A 182 1.15 -4.70 -18.17
C LEU A 182 1.36 -4.85 -19.69
N SER A 183 1.86 -3.81 -20.38
CA SER A 183 2.20 -3.87 -21.80
C SER A 183 3.46 -4.69 -22.07
N HIS A 184 4.35 -4.81 -21.09
CA HIS A 184 5.61 -5.57 -21.17
C HIS A 184 5.62 -6.77 -20.21
N LYS A 185 4.65 -7.67 -20.34
CA LYS A 185 4.44 -8.80 -19.41
C LYS A 185 5.67 -9.69 -19.19
N ASN A 186 6.58 -9.72 -20.17
CA ASN A 186 7.80 -10.52 -20.10
C ASN A 186 9.00 -9.74 -19.53
N PHE A 187 8.81 -8.46 -19.17
CA PHE A 187 9.88 -7.66 -18.59
C PHE A 187 10.32 -8.22 -17.23
N GLY A 188 11.61 -8.52 -17.12
CA GLY A 188 12.17 -9.10 -15.90
C GLY A 188 11.95 -10.62 -15.75
N GLN A 189 11.29 -11.29 -16.70
CA GLN A 189 11.07 -12.73 -16.65
C GLN A 189 12.41 -13.49 -16.67
N GLY A 190 12.53 -14.51 -15.80
CA GLY A 190 13.76 -15.29 -15.65
C GLY A 190 14.84 -14.59 -14.83
N THR A 191 14.62 -13.37 -14.34
CA THR A 191 15.59 -12.66 -13.51
C THR A 191 15.39 -12.92 -12.01
N TRP A 192 16.41 -12.60 -11.21
CA TRP A 192 16.32 -12.66 -9.75
C TRP A 192 15.24 -11.70 -9.19
N LEU A 193 14.92 -10.62 -9.92
CA LEU A 193 13.86 -9.68 -9.54
C LEU A 193 12.46 -10.33 -9.59
N GLU A 194 12.21 -11.16 -10.60
CA GLU A 194 10.97 -11.94 -10.67
C GLU A 194 10.82 -12.86 -9.45
N VAL A 195 11.90 -13.56 -9.11
CA VAL A 195 11.90 -14.46 -7.94
C VAL A 195 11.62 -13.69 -6.64
N ILE A 196 12.24 -12.51 -6.46
CA ILE A 196 11.99 -11.66 -5.28
C ILE A 196 10.54 -11.17 -5.30
N GLY A 197 10.07 -10.66 -6.43
CA GLY A 197 8.70 -10.15 -6.57
C GLY A 197 7.67 -11.22 -6.29
N GLU A 198 7.83 -12.42 -6.85
CA GLU A 198 6.85 -13.49 -6.72
C GLU A 198 6.87 -14.17 -5.34
N LYS A 199 8.06 -14.46 -4.79
CA LYS A 199 8.19 -15.29 -3.59
C LYS A 199 8.31 -14.50 -2.29
N TYR A 200 8.96 -13.32 -2.34
CA TYR A 200 9.39 -12.63 -1.12
C TYR A 200 8.74 -11.28 -0.89
N SER A 201 8.19 -10.61 -1.92
CA SER A 201 7.66 -9.23 -1.79
C SER A 201 6.58 -9.09 -0.71
N GLY A 202 5.66 -10.03 -0.60
CA GLY A 202 4.64 -10.04 0.45
C GLY A 202 5.26 -10.10 1.85
N ASN A 203 6.21 -11.02 2.06
CA ASN A 203 6.87 -11.17 3.35
C ASN A 203 7.77 -9.96 3.69
N ILE A 204 8.43 -9.35 2.69
CA ILE A 204 9.17 -8.10 2.89
C ILE A 204 8.21 -7.02 3.41
N TYR A 205 7.06 -6.86 2.77
CA TYR A 205 6.04 -5.90 3.20
C TYR A 205 5.54 -6.19 4.62
N TYR A 206 5.34 -7.45 4.98
CA TYR A 206 4.83 -7.79 6.31
C TYR A 206 5.83 -7.53 7.43
N PHE A 207 7.12 -7.71 7.18
CA PHE A 207 8.14 -7.68 8.24
C PHE A 207 9.02 -6.43 8.26
N HIS A 208 9.00 -5.55 7.22
CA HIS A 208 9.87 -4.37 7.20
C HIS A 208 9.70 -3.45 8.41
N MET A 209 8.47 -3.30 8.93
CA MET A 209 8.23 -2.50 10.12
C MET A 209 8.77 -3.14 11.40
N ALA A 210 8.82 -4.45 11.47
CA ALA A 210 9.49 -5.14 12.58
C ALA A 210 11.01 -4.87 12.56
N VAL A 211 11.60 -4.80 11.37
CA VAL A 211 13.00 -4.42 11.20
C VAL A 211 13.24 -2.97 11.61
N ILE A 212 12.38 -2.04 11.15
CA ILE A 212 12.44 -0.63 11.55
C ILE A 212 12.34 -0.49 13.07
N PHE A 213 11.37 -1.16 13.68
CA PHE A 213 11.20 -1.13 15.14
C PHE A 213 12.42 -1.67 15.86
N GLY A 214 12.95 -2.83 15.47
CA GLY A 214 14.18 -3.39 16.04
C GLY A 214 15.38 -2.44 15.87
N TRP A 215 15.50 -1.80 14.70
CA TRP A 215 16.55 -0.84 14.44
C TRP A 215 16.45 0.41 15.30
N THR A 216 15.24 0.97 15.49
CA THR A 216 15.02 2.14 16.35
C THR A 216 15.40 1.85 17.82
N GLN A 217 15.17 0.63 18.31
CA GLN A 217 15.64 0.22 19.65
C GLN A 217 17.16 0.19 19.72
N LEU A 218 17.84 -0.30 18.68
CA LEU A 218 19.32 -0.33 18.64
C LEU A 218 19.94 1.06 18.53
N ASN A 219 19.33 1.94 17.73
CA ASN A 219 19.81 3.31 17.53
C ASN A 219 19.82 4.13 18.83
N SER A 220 18.89 3.88 19.74
CA SER A 220 18.83 4.57 21.03
C SER A 220 20.10 4.37 21.87
N HIS A 221 20.89 3.34 21.57
CA HIS A 221 22.08 2.96 22.32
C HIS A 221 23.39 3.33 21.62
N SER A 222 23.37 3.81 20.36
CA SER A 222 24.60 4.11 19.60
C SER A 222 24.42 5.22 18.58
N PRO A 223 25.13 6.36 18.75
CA PRO A 223 25.11 7.45 17.76
C PRO A 223 25.65 7.04 16.38
N LEU A 224 26.54 6.03 16.33
CA LEU A 224 27.07 5.52 15.08
C LEU A 224 25.97 4.79 14.28
N LEU A 225 25.16 3.96 14.95
CA LEU A 225 24.04 3.26 14.32
C LEU A 225 22.98 4.22 13.80
N SER A 226 22.74 5.34 14.50
CA SER A 226 21.84 6.39 14.03
C SER A 226 22.32 6.98 12.70
N LYS A 227 23.61 7.39 12.62
CA LYS A 227 24.18 7.92 11.37
C LYS A 227 24.12 6.90 10.22
N ILE A 228 24.41 5.64 10.48
CA ILE A 228 24.30 4.57 9.46
C ILE A 228 22.87 4.47 8.95
N TYR A 229 21.88 4.58 9.83
CA TYR A 229 20.47 4.53 9.45
C TYR A 229 20.03 5.76 8.65
N ASP A 230 20.48 6.95 9.01
CA ASP A 230 20.14 8.19 8.33
C ASP A 230 20.55 8.16 6.84
N TYR A 231 21.69 7.56 6.52
CA TYR A 231 22.19 7.46 5.14
C TYR A 231 21.82 6.17 4.42
N GLY A 232 21.69 5.06 5.13
CA GLY A 232 21.52 3.73 4.54
C GLY A 232 20.29 2.96 5.00
N GLY A 233 19.42 3.56 5.80
CA GLY A 233 18.31 2.87 6.47
C GLY A 233 17.39 2.13 5.52
N ALA A 234 17.02 2.74 4.40
CA ALA A 234 16.15 2.10 3.40
C ALA A 234 16.78 0.81 2.83
N LEU A 235 18.07 0.85 2.51
CA LEU A 235 18.79 -0.31 1.99
C LEU A 235 18.92 -1.41 3.05
N ILE A 236 19.31 -1.03 4.28
CA ILE A 236 19.47 -1.96 5.40
C ILE A 236 18.15 -2.65 5.72
N VAL A 237 17.06 -1.87 5.87
CA VAL A 237 15.73 -2.42 6.14
C VAL A 237 15.30 -3.37 5.03
N THR A 238 15.55 -3.03 3.76
CA THR A 238 15.21 -3.88 2.63
C THR A 238 15.99 -5.19 2.66
N LEU A 239 17.29 -5.15 2.88
CA LEU A 239 18.15 -6.34 2.90
C LEU A 239 17.80 -7.28 4.07
N ILE A 240 17.60 -6.72 5.27
CA ILE A 240 17.22 -7.51 6.44
C ILE A 240 15.83 -8.11 6.24
N SER A 241 14.87 -7.33 5.74
CA SER A 241 13.52 -7.82 5.45
C SER A 241 13.51 -8.91 4.39
N LEU A 242 14.38 -8.82 3.38
CA LEU A 242 14.56 -9.87 2.38
C LEU A 242 15.14 -11.16 3.02
N GLY A 243 16.11 -11.02 3.92
CA GLY A 243 16.66 -12.16 4.68
C GLY A 243 15.60 -12.85 5.53
N ILE A 244 14.78 -12.08 6.25
CA ILE A 244 13.64 -12.60 7.02
C ILE A 244 12.63 -13.30 6.09
N ALA A 245 12.27 -12.65 4.98
CA ALA A 245 11.35 -13.22 4.00
C ALA A 245 11.86 -14.56 3.44
N TRP A 246 13.15 -14.67 3.15
CA TRP A 246 13.78 -15.91 2.69
C TRP A 246 13.70 -17.02 3.74
N VAL A 247 13.97 -16.71 5.01
CA VAL A 247 13.84 -17.69 6.11
C VAL A 247 12.40 -18.14 6.25
N VAL A 248 11.44 -17.19 6.27
CA VAL A 248 10.00 -17.49 6.40
C VAL A 248 9.54 -18.40 5.27
N VAL A 249 9.89 -18.09 4.02
CA VAL A 249 9.52 -18.94 2.86
C VAL A 249 10.11 -20.34 2.98
N LYS A 250 11.38 -20.48 3.38
CA LYS A 250 12.00 -21.80 3.59
C LYS A 250 11.31 -22.62 4.68
N VAL A 251 10.94 -21.98 5.79
CA VAL A 251 10.20 -22.64 6.87
C VAL A 251 8.83 -23.11 6.38
N GLN A 252 8.11 -22.25 5.65
CA GLN A 252 6.80 -22.60 5.08
C GLN A 252 6.88 -23.75 4.07
N ASP A 253 7.89 -23.74 3.20
CA ASP A 253 8.11 -24.83 2.23
C ASP A 253 8.40 -26.16 2.95
N LYS A 254 9.17 -26.13 4.06
CA LYS A 254 9.44 -27.32 4.88
C LYS A 254 8.22 -27.84 5.61
N LEU A 255 7.32 -26.95 6.06
CA LEU A 255 6.10 -27.31 6.76
C LEU A 255 4.93 -27.69 5.82
N GLY A 256 5.11 -27.54 4.51
CA GLY A 256 4.05 -27.78 3.53
C GLY A 256 2.89 -26.79 3.56
N TYR A 257 3.01 -25.69 4.32
CA TYR A 257 1.99 -24.64 4.44
C TYR A 257 2.52 -23.30 3.93
N ARG A 258 1.81 -22.70 2.98
CA ARG A 258 2.10 -21.35 2.48
C ARG A 258 0.97 -20.40 2.86
N ILE A 259 0.96 -19.96 4.12
CA ILE A 259 -0.05 -19.03 4.64
C ILE A 259 0.29 -17.58 4.23
N LEU A 260 1.59 -17.27 4.14
CA LEU A 260 2.10 -15.92 3.86
C LEU A 260 2.47 -15.75 2.37
N LYS A 261 1.66 -16.31 1.45
CA LYS A 261 1.85 -16.14 0.01
C LYS A 261 0.72 -15.35 -0.63
#